data_c31343f2fd194d85b3924ca22fac1b23
#
_entry.id   c31343f2fd194d85b3924ca22fac1b23
#
_cell.length_a   1.000
_cell.length_b   1.000
_cell.length_c   1.000
_cell.angle_alpha   90.00
_cell.angle_beta   90.00
_cell.angle_gamma   90.00
#
_symmetry.space_group_name_H-M   'P 1'
#
loop_
_entity.id
_entity.type
_entity.pdbx_description
1 polymer ?
#
loop_
_entity_poly.entity_id
_entity_poly.type
_entity_poly.pdbx_seq_one_letter_code
_entity_poly.pdbx_strand_id
1 'polypeptide(L)'
;MQVLFHHAPDPTEHQGAWCVFSHYDPNGHAEPYVLRYLAELKRCGVAVVLVSTSTQLDEDSVRSLEEVAVTTILRDNKGYDFGSYKVGIDFLRDQGVVPRQLLLTNDSVFGPFHALDQVFSDAQAYDLYGMTDSFDFHHHLQSFFLVYGARVLQSQDFRDFWDQVELIDSGEPGFKQQIILRYEVGGSQYFLERGYSIGSAYPFTDVLAKAFDDYLMLLRTAQTQPGASVRPLDIKFNATHRFWDTLLDMGFPFLKRELLLVNPTNADITTWSDVVRSKSDYDLTMVISAMRNYSGNDDFFFVTRPATIAQLLDDEGYVTLPINPAFLHWQEQFEVPDNRSFRFDDSLYLDKCPDVKVAFMNGKVVSALRHFRNTGFREGRPSALVRVAD
;
A
#
# COMPACT_ATOMS: atom_id res chain seq x y z
N MET A 1 -21.99 1.78 11.34
CA MET A 1 -22.04 1.16 9.99
C MET A 1 -23.25 1.69 9.25
N GLN A 2 -23.09 2.17 8.02
CA GLN A 2 -24.15 2.72 7.16
C GLN A 2 -23.98 2.16 5.75
N VAL A 3 -25.01 1.57 5.19
CA VAL A 3 -25.07 1.18 3.78
C VAL A 3 -25.53 2.41 2.98
N LEU A 4 -24.72 2.86 2.02
CA LEU A 4 -25.03 4.04 1.19
C LEU A 4 -25.97 3.66 0.04
N PHE A 5 -25.67 2.55 -0.62
CA PHE A 5 -26.53 1.94 -1.63
C PHE A 5 -26.33 0.43 -1.65
N HIS A 6 -27.32 -0.28 -2.17
CA HIS A 6 -27.27 -1.72 -2.40
C HIS A 6 -28.09 -2.05 -3.63
N HIS A 7 -27.44 -2.60 -4.65
CA HIS A 7 -28.08 -3.20 -5.81
C HIS A 7 -28.24 -4.69 -5.55
N ALA A 8 -29.47 -5.20 -5.64
CA ALA A 8 -29.68 -6.65 -5.53
C ALA A 8 -28.90 -7.34 -6.65
N PRO A 9 -27.92 -8.19 -6.32
CA PRO A 9 -27.13 -8.88 -7.34
C PRO A 9 -28.03 -9.82 -8.15
N ASP A 10 -27.67 -10.01 -9.43
CA ASP A 10 -28.31 -11.05 -10.25
C ASP A 10 -28.17 -12.43 -9.55
N PRO A 11 -29.21 -13.26 -9.51
CA PRO A 11 -29.12 -14.60 -8.92
C PRO A 11 -27.95 -15.45 -9.46
N THR A 12 -27.50 -15.21 -10.70
CA THR A 12 -26.34 -15.87 -11.30
C THR A 12 -25.01 -15.35 -10.73
N GLU A 13 -24.96 -14.13 -10.21
CA GLU A 13 -23.78 -13.54 -9.59
C GLU A 13 -23.56 -14.07 -8.17
N HIS A 14 -24.59 -14.57 -7.49
CA HIS A 14 -24.47 -15.12 -6.13
C HIS A 14 -23.44 -16.26 -5.99
N GLN A 15 -23.17 -16.99 -7.07
CA GLN A 15 -22.18 -18.08 -7.10
C GLN A 15 -20.88 -17.73 -7.84
N GLY A 16 -20.74 -16.49 -8.30
CA GLY A 16 -19.58 -16.00 -9.03
C GLY A 16 -18.38 -15.67 -8.16
N ALA A 17 -17.52 -14.83 -8.70
CA ALA A 17 -16.43 -14.20 -7.96
C ALA A 17 -16.92 -12.90 -7.29
N TRP A 18 -16.56 -12.73 -6.03
CA TRP A 18 -16.88 -11.54 -5.25
C TRP A 18 -15.63 -10.89 -4.72
N CYS A 19 -15.72 -9.60 -4.43
CA CYS A 19 -14.66 -8.83 -3.83
C CYS A 19 -15.21 -8.05 -2.63
N VAL A 20 -14.47 -8.05 -1.53
CA VAL A 20 -14.57 -7.03 -0.49
C VAL A 20 -13.38 -6.09 -0.67
N PHE A 21 -13.69 -4.86 -1.03
CA PHE A 21 -12.69 -3.80 -1.27
C PHE A 21 -12.63 -2.86 -0.08
N SER A 22 -11.51 -2.84 0.65
CA SER A 22 -11.29 -1.89 1.74
C SER A 22 -10.83 -0.55 1.17
N HIS A 23 -11.51 0.52 1.54
CA HIS A 23 -11.28 1.87 1.06
C HIS A 23 -11.10 2.86 2.20
N TYR A 24 -10.18 3.82 2.03
CA TYR A 24 -10.03 4.99 2.86
C TYR A 24 -9.53 6.18 2.05
N ASP A 25 -10.21 7.30 2.17
CA ASP A 25 -9.76 8.59 1.65
C ASP A 25 -9.93 9.68 2.70
N PRO A 26 -8.91 10.53 2.94
CA PRO A 26 -8.97 11.56 3.98
C PRO A 26 -10.00 12.65 3.69
N ASN A 27 -10.31 12.90 2.41
CA ASN A 27 -11.23 13.93 1.95
C ASN A 27 -12.61 13.38 1.55
N GLY A 28 -12.78 12.05 1.56
CA GLY A 28 -14.04 11.39 1.23
C GLY A 28 -14.27 11.24 -0.27
N HIS A 29 -13.21 11.07 -1.05
CA HIS A 29 -13.28 10.85 -2.50
C HIS A 29 -13.09 9.38 -2.87
N ALA A 30 -13.84 8.91 -3.87
CA ALA A 30 -13.47 7.72 -4.62
C ALA A 30 -12.50 8.14 -5.74
N GLU A 31 -11.22 8.13 -5.42
CA GLU A 31 -10.17 8.59 -6.35
C GLU A 31 -10.21 7.84 -7.70
N PRO A 32 -9.88 8.50 -8.83
CA PRO A 32 -9.95 7.88 -10.16
C PRO A 32 -9.20 6.55 -10.27
N TYR A 33 -8.07 6.37 -9.56
CA TYR A 33 -7.34 5.10 -9.58
C TYR A 33 -8.11 3.97 -8.90
N VAL A 34 -8.90 4.29 -7.84
CA VAL A 34 -9.80 3.33 -7.18
C VAL A 34 -10.90 2.91 -8.13
N LEU A 35 -11.58 3.88 -8.76
CA LEU A 35 -12.65 3.60 -9.73
C LEU A 35 -12.16 2.75 -10.91
N ARG A 36 -10.94 3.00 -11.41
CA ARG A 36 -10.32 2.20 -12.44
C ARG A 36 -10.05 0.75 -11.97
N TYR A 37 -9.59 0.57 -10.73
CA TYR A 37 -9.38 -0.77 -10.17
C TYR A 37 -10.71 -1.52 -10.06
N LEU A 38 -11.75 -0.88 -9.53
CA LEU A 38 -13.09 -1.46 -9.42
C LEU A 38 -13.68 -1.78 -10.81
N ALA A 39 -13.49 -0.91 -11.80
CA ALA A 39 -13.92 -1.17 -13.18
C ALA A 39 -13.24 -2.40 -13.78
N GLU A 40 -11.94 -2.61 -13.50
CA GLU A 40 -11.24 -3.81 -13.94
C GLU A 40 -11.78 -5.08 -13.25
N LEU A 41 -12.06 -5.03 -11.93
CA LEU A 41 -12.69 -6.13 -11.22
C LEU A 41 -14.07 -6.48 -11.82
N LYS A 42 -14.88 -5.45 -12.11
CA LYS A 42 -16.17 -5.63 -12.78
C LYS A 42 -16.00 -6.24 -14.19
N ARG A 43 -14.99 -5.80 -14.96
CA ARG A 43 -14.66 -6.38 -16.26
C ARG A 43 -14.31 -7.87 -16.16
N CYS A 44 -13.62 -8.27 -15.10
CA CYS A 44 -13.33 -9.68 -14.79
C CYS A 44 -14.55 -10.45 -14.26
N GLY A 45 -15.75 -9.86 -14.21
CA GLY A 45 -16.96 -10.51 -13.69
C GLY A 45 -16.99 -10.66 -12.17
N VAL A 46 -16.25 -9.81 -11.45
CA VAL A 46 -16.19 -9.80 -9.98
C VAL A 46 -17.19 -8.79 -9.44
N ALA A 47 -18.13 -9.22 -8.61
CA ALA A 47 -19.09 -8.38 -7.90
C ALA A 47 -18.42 -7.75 -6.68
N VAL A 48 -18.50 -6.41 -6.51
CA VAL A 48 -17.74 -5.69 -5.49
C VAL A 48 -18.63 -5.16 -4.38
N VAL A 49 -18.26 -5.47 -3.13
CA VAL A 49 -18.71 -4.80 -1.90
C VAL A 49 -17.58 -3.87 -1.45
N LEU A 50 -17.76 -2.57 -1.60
CA LEU A 50 -16.80 -1.59 -1.11
C LEU A 50 -17.11 -1.24 0.34
N VAL A 51 -16.11 -1.32 1.21
CA VAL A 51 -16.21 -0.96 2.62
C VAL A 51 -15.25 0.18 2.90
N SER A 52 -15.80 1.39 3.10
CA SER A 52 -15.02 2.60 3.34
C SER A 52 -14.96 2.96 4.82
N THR A 53 -13.77 3.36 5.25
CA THR A 53 -13.52 3.95 6.57
C THR A 53 -13.36 5.47 6.52
N SER A 54 -13.63 6.11 5.38
CA SER A 54 -13.75 7.55 5.27
C SER A 54 -14.91 8.05 6.13
N THR A 55 -14.80 9.24 6.70
CA THR A 55 -15.84 9.82 7.55
C THR A 55 -17.15 9.98 6.78
N GLN A 56 -17.03 10.33 5.50
CA GLN A 56 -18.12 10.46 4.53
C GLN A 56 -17.58 10.21 3.13
N LEU A 57 -18.45 10.01 2.16
CA LEU A 57 -18.14 10.07 0.73
C LEU A 57 -18.97 11.20 0.11
N ASP A 58 -18.37 11.97 -0.81
CA ASP A 58 -19.10 12.98 -1.55
C ASP A 58 -20.09 12.36 -2.55
N GLU A 59 -21.06 13.17 -3.01
CA GLU A 59 -22.13 12.69 -3.89
C GLU A 59 -21.61 12.21 -5.26
N ASP A 60 -20.56 12.82 -5.80
CA ASP A 60 -19.97 12.42 -7.09
C ASP A 60 -19.28 11.07 -6.97
N SER A 61 -18.57 10.87 -5.86
CA SER A 61 -17.95 9.58 -5.51
C SER A 61 -19.00 8.48 -5.34
N VAL A 62 -20.09 8.75 -4.62
CA VAL A 62 -21.18 7.77 -4.46
C VAL A 62 -21.76 7.39 -5.81
N ARG A 63 -22.07 8.36 -6.68
CA ARG A 63 -22.59 8.08 -8.04
C ARG A 63 -21.62 7.25 -8.88
N SER A 64 -20.32 7.57 -8.82
CA SER A 64 -19.30 6.81 -9.58
C SER A 64 -19.13 5.38 -9.05
N LEU A 65 -19.26 5.18 -7.74
CA LEU A 65 -19.21 3.87 -7.11
C LEU A 65 -20.44 3.01 -7.46
N GLU A 66 -21.64 3.59 -7.63
CA GLU A 66 -22.85 2.88 -8.08
C GLU A 66 -22.67 2.21 -9.44
N GLU A 67 -21.79 2.74 -10.29
CA GLU A 67 -21.51 2.17 -11.60
C GLU A 67 -20.59 0.92 -11.55
N VAL A 68 -19.77 0.78 -10.50
CA VAL A 68 -18.69 -0.24 -10.44
C VAL A 68 -18.79 -1.17 -9.24
N ALA A 69 -19.61 -0.87 -8.24
CA ALA A 69 -19.81 -1.67 -7.04
C ALA A 69 -21.28 -2.07 -6.89
N VAL A 70 -21.51 -3.24 -6.29
CA VAL A 70 -22.86 -3.73 -5.92
C VAL A 70 -23.35 -3.02 -4.65
N THR A 71 -22.43 -2.72 -3.75
CA THR A 71 -22.73 -2.13 -2.45
C THR A 71 -21.56 -1.28 -1.99
N THR A 72 -21.88 -0.17 -1.34
CA THR A 72 -20.92 0.66 -0.58
C THR A 72 -21.39 0.80 0.87
N ILE A 73 -20.49 0.47 1.80
CA ILE A 73 -20.71 0.51 3.23
C ILE A 73 -19.72 1.48 3.88
N LEU A 74 -20.22 2.42 4.66
CA LEU A 74 -19.41 3.28 5.56
C LEU A 74 -19.33 2.67 6.96
N ARG A 75 -18.14 2.71 7.55
CA ARG A 75 -17.92 2.26 8.93
C ARG A 75 -16.83 3.08 9.64
N ASP A 76 -16.79 2.99 10.95
CA ASP A 76 -15.70 3.55 11.76
C ASP A 76 -14.36 2.84 11.44
N ASN A 77 -13.26 3.59 11.45
CA ASN A 77 -11.93 3.04 11.18
C ASN A 77 -11.38 2.29 12.39
N LYS A 78 -11.82 1.03 12.57
CA LYS A 78 -11.34 0.08 13.57
C LYS A 78 -10.93 -1.22 12.90
N GLY A 79 -9.78 -1.79 13.30
CA GLY A 79 -9.30 -3.06 12.74
C GLY A 79 -8.68 -2.94 11.34
N TYR A 80 -8.42 -1.71 10.87
CA TYR A 80 -7.76 -1.46 9.59
C TYR A 80 -8.46 -2.19 8.43
N ASP A 81 -7.70 -2.70 7.44
CA ASP A 81 -8.27 -3.44 6.30
C ASP A 81 -9.01 -4.70 6.71
N PHE A 82 -8.48 -5.45 7.70
CA PHE A 82 -9.13 -6.66 8.21
C PHE A 82 -10.51 -6.38 8.83
N GLY A 83 -10.67 -5.23 9.48
CA GLY A 83 -11.98 -4.79 9.94
C GLY A 83 -12.96 -4.53 8.78
N SER A 84 -12.49 -3.96 7.66
CA SER A 84 -13.31 -3.76 6.46
C SER A 84 -13.63 -5.10 5.79
N TYR A 85 -12.65 -5.98 5.69
CA TYR A 85 -12.85 -7.34 5.15
C TYR A 85 -13.91 -8.11 5.94
N LYS A 86 -13.80 -8.10 7.28
CA LYS A 86 -14.79 -8.72 8.16
C LYS A 86 -16.21 -8.17 7.90
N VAL A 87 -16.36 -6.85 7.87
CA VAL A 87 -17.68 -6.22 7.65
C VAL A 87 -18.26 -6.61 6.29
N GLY A 88 -17.45 -6.64 5.24
CA GLY A 88 -17.90 -7.06 3.90
C GLY A 88 -18.24 -8.56 3.83
N ILE A 89 -17.47 -9.41 4.51
CA ILE A 89 -17.75 -10.87 4.60
C ILE A 89 -19.04 -11.11 5.37
N ASP A 90 -19.24 -10.44 6.50
CA ASP A 90 -20.46 -10.56 7.30
C ASP A 90 -21.67 -10.07 6.49
N PHE A 91 -21.53 -8.96 5.75
CA PHE A 91 -22.58 -8.48 4.84
C PHE A 91 -22.93 -9.53 3.77
N LEU A 92 -21.95 -10.12 3.09
CA LEU A 92 -22.20 -11.18 2.09
C LEU A 92 -22.90 -12.37 2.72
N ARG A 93 -22.52 -12.77 3.92
CA ARG A 93 -23.13 -13.87 4.69
C ARG A 93 -24.59 -13.55 5.01
N ASP A 94 -24.89 -12.34 5.47
CA ASP A 94 -26.25 -11.88 5.79
C ASP A 94 -27.15 -11.83 4.55
N GLN A 95 -26.57 -11.55 3.38
CA GLN A 95 -27.29 -11.61 2.09
C GLN A 95 -27.42 -13.04 1.52
N GLY A 96 -26.90 -14.06 2.21
CA GLY A 96 -26.94 -15.45 1.74
C GLY A 96 -26.04 -15.73 0.53
N VAL A 97 -25.04 -14.85 0.27
CA VAL A 97 -24.09 -15.01 -0.84
C VAL A 97 -23.05 -16.06 -0.48
N VAL A 98 -22.86 -17.05 -1.37
CA VAL A 98 -21.86 -18.11 -1.25
C VAL A 98 -20.95 -18.07 -2.49
N PRO A 99 -19.89 -17.25 -2.50
CA PRO A 99 -19.05 -17.10 -3.68
C PRO A 99 -18.21 -18.34 -3.96
N ARG A 100 -17.84 -18.54 -5.24
CA ARG A 100 -16.82 -19.54 -5.63
C ARG A 100 -15.41 -19.04 -5.37
N GLN A 101 -15.19 -17.75 -5.54
CA GLN A 101 -13.96 -17.06 -5.20
C GLN A 101 -14.31 -15.77 -4.46
N LEU A 102 -13.56 -15.43 -3.43
CA LEU A 102 -13.67 -14.19 -2.71
C LEU A 102 -12.33 -13.48 -2.71
N LEU A 103 -12.23 -12.34 -3.40
CA LEU A 103 -11.10 -11.44 -3.33
C LEU A 103 -11.26 -10.49 -2.14
N LEU A 104 -10.24 -10.37 -1.32
CA LEU A 104 -10.06 -9.30 -0.35
C LEU A 104 -8.93 -8.39 -0.87
N THR A 105 -9.21 -7.13 -1.06
CA THR A 105 -8.24 -6.17 -1.58
C THR A 105 -8.50 -4.77 -1.05
N ASN A 106 -7.57 -3.84 -1.29
CA ASN A 106 -7.66 -2.49 -0.78
C ASN A 106 -7.07 -1.45 -1.74
N ASP A 107 -7.21 -0.18 -1.40
CA ASP A 107 -6.77 0.99 -2.14
C ASP A 107 -5.27 1.33 -1.93
N SER A 108 -4.48 0.47 -1.28
CA SER A 108 -3.08 0.76 -0.99
C SER A 108 -2.13 0.62 -2.19
N VAL A 109 -2.67 0.35 -3.38
CA VAL A 109 -1.93 0.14 -4.62
C VAL A 109 -2.48 1.00 -5.75
N PHE A 110 -1.61 1.49 -6.63
CA PHE A 110 -1.95 2.03 -7.93
C PHE A 110 -1.96 0.93 -8.99
N GLY A 111 -2.85 1.03 -9.95
CA GLY A 111 -3.09 0.00 -10.96
C GLY A 111 -4.57 -0.39 -11.00
N PRO A 112 -4.91 -1.56 -11.59
CA PRO A 112 -3.98 -2.45 -12.26
C PRO A 112 -3.47 -1.89 -13.59
N PHE A 113 -2.18 -2.14 -13.86
CA PHE A 113 -1.52 -1.77 -15.12
C PHE A 113 -1.76 -2.79 -16.23
N HIS A 114 -2.18 -3.99 -15.86
CA HIS A 114 -2.46 -5.12 -16.75
C HIS A 114 -3.77 -5.79 -16.34
N ALA A 115 -4.39 -6.51 -17.28
CA ALA A 115 -5.61 -7.29 -17.02
C ALA A 115 -5.39 -8.35 -15.92
N LEU A 116 -6.42 -8.55 -15.09
CA LEU A 116 -6.35 -9.48 -13.95
C LEU A 116 -6.90 -10.87 -14.24
N ASP A 117 -7.38 -11.16 -15.47
CA ASP A 117 -8.03 -12.43 -15.81
C ASP A 117 -7.15 -13.64 -15.48
N GLN A 118 -5.84 -13.56 -15.82
CA GLN A 118 -4.91 -14.66 -15.56
C GLN A 118 -4.75 -14.93 -14.07
N VAL A 119 -4.71 -13.88 -13.25
CA VAL A 119 -4.60 -14.00 -11.78
C VAL A 119 -5.79 -14.76 -11.21
N PHE A 120 -7.01 -14.44 -11.64
CA PHE A 120 -8.21 -15.16 -11.20
C PHE A 120 -8.25 -16.60 -11.71
N SER A 121 -7.73 -16.85 -12.91
CA SER A 121 -7.59 -18.20 -13.46
C SER A 121 -6.61 -19.04 -12.64
N ASP A 122 -5.43 -18.52 -12.37
CA ASP A 122 -4.38 -19.22 -11.62
C ASP A 122 -4.79 -19.48 -10.17
N ALA A 123 -5.54 -18.56 -9.57
CA ALA A 123 -6.06 -18.68 -8.22
C ALA A 123 -6.96 -19.93 -8.04
N GLN A 124 -7.56 -20.46 -9.12
CA GLN A 124 -8.41 -21.65 -9.04
C GLN A 124 -7.64 -22.93 -8.63
N ALA A 125 -6.32 -22.93 -8.80
CA ALA A 125 -5.48 -24.07 -8.42
C ALA A 125 -5.15 -24.12 -6.91
N TYR A 126 -5.52 -23.10 -6.16
CA TYR A 126 -5.17 -22.94 -4.75
C TYR A 126 -6.39 -22.69 -3.87
N ASP A 127 -6.24 -23.00 -2.61
CA ASP A 127 -7.24 -22.65 -1.58
C ASP A 127 -7.16 -21.18 -1.19
N LEU A 128 -5.94 -20.65 -1.07
CA LEU A 128 -5.63 -19.23 -0.91
C LEU A 128 -4.61 -18.81 -1.96
N TYR A 129 -4.83 -17.65 -2.58
CA TYR A 129 -3.92 -17.12 -3.58
C TYR A 129 -3.71 -15.62 -3.39
N GLY A 130 -2.45 -15.18 -3.44
CA GLY A 130 -2.09 -13.78 -3.31
C GLY A 130 -1.38 -13.23 -4.54
N MET A 131 -1.22 -11.92 -4.62
CA MET A 131 -0.31 -11.33 -5.61
C MET A 131 1.14 -11.64 -5.30
N THR A 132 1.52 -11.46 -4.05
CA THR A 132 2.87 -11.67 -3.53
C THR A 132 2.81 -12.36 -2.19
N ASP A 133 3.86 -13.07 -1.87
CA ASP A 133 4.10 -13.62 -0.53
C ASP A 133 5.32 -12.95 0.12
N SER A 134 5.50 -13.21 1.38
CA SER A 134 6.61 -12.72 2.18
C SER A 134 7.05 -13.76 3.20
N PHE A 135 8.32 -13.67 3.60
CA PHE A 135 8.90 -14.49 4.68
C PHE A 135 9.23 -13.65 5.92
N ASP A 136 8.78 -12.40 5.96
CA ASP A 136 8.87 -11.59 7.17
C ASP A 136 8.05 -12.26 8.28
N PHE A 137 8.70 -12.60 9.39
CA PHE A 137 8.19 -13.42 10.51
C PHE A 137 7.97 -14.89 10.13
N HIS A 138 6.98 -15.20 9.29
CA HIS A 138 6.66 -16.52 8.75
C HIS A 138 6.18 -16.36 7.31
N HIS A 139 6.21 -17.44 6.54
CA HIS A 139 5.66 -17.43 5.18
C HIS A 139 4.17 -17.03 5.21
N HIS A 140 3.82 -16.00 4.46
CA HIS A 140 2.45 -15.50 4.38
C HIS A 140 2.19 -14.79 3.05
N LEU A 141 0.92 -14.72 2.67
CA LEU A 141 0.44 -13.88 1.58
C LEU A 141 0.23 -12.45 2.07
N GLN A 142 0.62 -11.48 1.25
CA GLN A 142 0.38 -10.08 1.57
C GLN A 142 -1.10 -9.72 1.38
N SER A 143 -1.71 -9.11 2.40
CA SER A 143 -3.18 -8.94 2.51
C SER A 143 -3.80 -7.90 1.59
N PHE A 144 -2.99 -7.16 0.81
CA PHE A 144 -3.55 -6.20 -0.14
C PHE A 144 -4.25 -6.84 -1.35
N PHE A 145 -4.06 -8.14 -1.56
CA PHE A 145 -4.74 -8.92 -2.59
C PHE A 145 -4.74 -10.41 -2.21
N LEU A 146 -5.87 -10.89 -1.68
CA LEU A 146 -6.05 -12.27 -1.25
C LEU A 146 -7.31 -12.88 -1.90
N VAL A 147 -7.16 -13.96 -2.63
CA VAL A 147 -8.27 -14.73 -3.19
C VAL A 147 -8.45 -16.00 -2.37
N TYR A 148 -9.66 -16.19 -1.83
CA TYR A 148 -10.09 -17.43 -1.19
C TYR A 148 -10.87 -18.26 -2.17
N GLY A 149 -10.50 -19.54 -2.32
CA GLY A 149 -11.19 -20.52 -3.15
C GLY A 149 -12.40 -21.17 -2.47
N ALA A 150 -13.25 -21.84 -3.25
CA ALA A 150 -14.52 -22.40 -2.78
C ALA A 150 -14.35 -23.37 -1.59
N ARG A 151 -13.28 -24.18 -1.57
CA ARG A 151 -13.02 -25.15 -0.49
C ARG A 151 -12.88 -24.46 0.86
N VAL A 152 -12.14 -23.33 0.91
CA VAL A 152 -11.97 -22.54 2.13
C VAL A 152 -13.27 -21.83 2.49
N LEU A 153 -13.89 -21.15 1.53
CA LEU A 153 -15.10 -20.35 1.75
C LEU A 153 -16.27 -21.17 2.34
N GLN A 154 -16.36 -22.45 1.99
CA GLN A 154 -17.40 -23.36 2.51
C GLN A 154 -17.03 -24.05 3.82
N SER A 155 -15.79 -23.87 4.30
CA SER A 155 -15.29 -24.53 5.51
C SER A 155 -15.76 -23.85 6.80
N GLN A 156 -15.74 -24.63 7.89
CA GLN A 156 -15.90 -24.04 9.23
C GLN A 156 -14.66 -23.21 9.61
N ASP A 157 -13.46 -23.59 9.15
CA ASP A 157 -12.22 -22.88 9.42
C ASP A 157 -12.28 -21.43 8.94
N PHE A 158 -12.90 -21.16 7.77
CA PHE A 158 -13.06 -19.79 7.27
C PHE A 158 -13.95 -18.96 8.21
N ARG A 159 -15.05 -19.54 8.66
CA ARG A 159 -15.96 -18.87 9.61
C ARG A 159 -15.26 -18.61 10.92
N ASP A 160 -14.61 -19.63 11.50
CA ASP A 160 -13.92 -19.52 12.78
C ASP A 160 -12.80 -18.48 12.75
N PHE A 161 -12.05 -18.39 11.64
CA PHE A 161 -11.01 -17.37 11.47
C PHE A 161 -11.62 -15.95 11.45
N TRP A 162 -12.61 -15.72 10.59
CA TRP A 162 -13.20 -14.38 10.44
C TRP A 162 -14.05 -13.96 11.63
N ASP A 163 -14.67 -14.88 12.34
CA ASP A 163 -15.40 -14.57 13.58
C ASP A 163 -14.46 -14.10 14.71
N GLN A 164 -13.18 -14.53 14.70
CA GLN A 164 -12.17 -14.12 15.67
C GLN A 164 -11.47 -12.78 15.31
N VAL A 165 -11.72 -12.21 14.13
CA VAL A 165 -11.14 -10.91 13.77
C VAL A 165 -11.77 -9.82 14.63
N GLU A 166 -10.93 -9.18 15.46
CA GLU A 166 -11.32 -8.09 16.36
C GLU A 166 -11.17 -6.72 15.68
N LEU A 167 -12.10 -5.84 15.95
CA LEU A 167 -12.03 -4.44 15.49
C LEU A 167 -11.17 -3.61 16.45
N ILE A 168 -9.84 -3.79 16.38
CA ILE A 168 -8.87 -3.09 17.22
C ILE A 168 -8.92 -1.59 16.92
N ASP A 169 -8.91 -0.75 17.96
CA ASP A 169 -8.91 0.69 17.80
C ASP A 169 -7.54 1.19 17.27
N SER A 170 -7.56 2.12 16.33
CA SER A 170 -6.36 2.71 15.76
C SER A 170 -5.52 3.53 16.74
N GLY A 171 -6.10 3.91 17.90
CA GLY A 171 -5.41 4.58 19.00
C GLY A 171 -4.52 3.66 19.84
N GLU A 172 -4.62 2.33 19.70
CA GLU A 172 -3.80 1.38 20.45
C GLU A 172 -2.35 1.41 19.95
N PRO A 173 -1.34 1.50 20.84
CA PRO A 173 0.07 1.48 20.44
C PRO A 173 0.41 0.21 19.67
N GLY A 174 1.03 0.37 18.48
CA GLY A 174 1.43 -0.76 17.64
C GLY A 174 0.28 -1.54 17.00
N PHE A 175 -0.94 -0.97 16.96
CA PHE A 175 -2.13 -1.63 16.42
C PHE A 175 -1.92 -2.19 15.00
N LYS A 176 -1.25 -1.43 14.10
CA LYS A 176 -0.96 -1.90 12.72
C LYS A 176 -0.14 -3.19 12.73
N GLN A 177 0.90 -3.24 13.58
CA GLN A 177 1.73 -4.43 13.71
C GLN A 177 0.97 -5.62 14.32
N GLN A 178 0.08 -5.37 15.28
CA GLN A 178 -0.77 -6.42 15.84
C GLN A 178 -1.69 -7.02 14.77
N ILE A 179 -2.31 -6.19 13.92
CA ILE A 179 -3.16 -6.65 12.82
C ILE A 179 -2.35 -7.47 11.82
N ILE A 180 -1.16 -7.00 11.41
CA ILE A 180 -0.28 -7.75 10.51
C ILE A 180 0.07 -9.12 11.10
N LEU A 181 0.55 -9.16 12.35
CA LEU A 181 0.97 -10.42 12.98
C LEU A 181 -0.19 -11.38 13.22
N ARG A 182 -1.36 -10.87 13.67
CA ARG A 182 -2.51 -11.73 13.97
C ARG A 182 -3.24 -12.22 12.74
N TYR A 183 -3.43 -11.36 11.74
CA TYR A 183 -4.38 -11.62 10.67
C TYR A 183 -3.74 -11.78 9.29
N GLU A 184 -2.68 -11.04 8.95
CA GLU A 184 -1.97 -11.26 7.68
C GLU A 184 -1.02 -12.47 7.79
N VAL A 185 -0.06 -12.42 8.70
CA VAL A 185 0.86 -13.54 8.95
C VAL A 185 0.10 -14.72 9.55
N GLY A 186 -0.62 -14.48 10.66
CA GLY A 186 -1.36 -15.50 11.38
C GLY A 186 -2.47 -16.14 10.56
N GLY A 187 -3.13 -15.39 9.67
CA GLY A 187 -4.16 -15.93 8.77
C GLY A 187 -3.59 -16.95 7.79
N SER A 188 -2.47 -16.60 7.13
CA SER A 188 -1.80 -17.55 6.24
C SER A 188 -1.34 -18.80 6.97
N GLN A 189 -0.76 -18.66 8.17
CA GLN A 189 -0.34 -19.81 8.99
C GLN A 189 -1.54 -20.64 9.47
N TYR A 190 -2.64 -20.00 9.88
CA TYR A 190 -3.87 -20.67 10.31
C TYR A 190 -4.41 -21.64 9.25
N PHE A 191 -4.44 -21.21 7.98
CA PHE A 191 -4.92 -22.05 6.89
C PHE A 191 -3.89 -23.09 6.47
N LEU A 192 -2.59 -22.78 6.43
CA LEU A 192 -1.53 -23.75 6.15
C LEU A 192 -1.53 -24.92 7.15
N GLU A 193 -1.64 -24.63 8.45
CA GLU A 193 -1.69 -25.65 9.51
C GLU A 193 -2.90 -26.60 9.38
N ARG A 194 -3.95 -26.15 8.70
CA ARG A 194 -5.18 -26.93 8.42
C ARG A 194 -5.17 -27.63 7.08
N GLY A 195 -4.00 -27.59 6.39
CA GLY A 195 -3.79 -28.31 5.13
C GLY A 195 -4.43 -27.66 3.91
N TYR A 196 -4.62 -26.33 3.96
CA TYR A 196 -5.00 -25.58 2.77
C TYR A 196 -3.77 -25.19 1.96
N SER A 197 -3.89 -25.24 0.64
CA SER A 197 -2.83 -24.84 -0.28
C SER A 197 -2.77 -23.32 -0.42
N ILE A 198 -1.54 -22.77 -0.41
CA ILE A 198 -1.29 -21.34 -0.61
C ILE A 198 -0.39 -21.16 -1.83
N GLY A 199 -0.72 -20.19 -2.70
CA GLY A 199 0.09 -19.79 -3.83
C GLY A 199 0.14 -18.28 -4.02
N SER A 200 1.09 -17.80 -4.80
CA SER A 200 1.18 -16.39 -5.19
C SER A 200 1.52 -16.23 -6.67
N ALA A 201 1.02 -15.15 -7.30
CA ALA A 201 1.28 -14.84 -8.70
C ALA A 201 2.77 -14.49 -8.92
N TYR A 202 3.37 -13.83 -7.94
CA TYR A 202 4.77 -13.41 -7.94
C TYR A 202 5.45 -13.89 -6.64
N PRO A 203 5.87 -15.17 -6.59
CA PRO A 203 6.52 -15.72 -5.42
C PRO A 203 7.78 -14.95 -5.07
N PHE A 204 7.97 -14.66 -3.78
CA PHE A 204 9.14 -13.92 -3.29
C PHE A 204 10.45 -14.55 -3.75
N THR A 205 10.53 -15.88 -3.80
CA THR A 205 11.72 -16.61 -4.27
C THR A 205 12.05 -16.29 -5.72
N ASP A 206 11.06 -16.16 -6.58
CA ASP A 206 11.25 -15.88 -8.01
C ASP A 206 11.65 -14.42 -8.22
N VAL A 207 11.01 -13.50 -7.46
CA VAL A 207 11.40 -12.08 -7.45
C VAL A 207 12.84 -11.93 -6.99
N LEU A 208 13.21 -12.61 -5.89
CA LEU A 208 14.58 -12.60 -5.37
C LEU A 208 15.59 -13.19 -6.34
N ALA A 209 15.25 -14.28 -7.02
CA ALA A 209 16.11 -14.89 -8.03
C ALA A 209 16.39 -13.94 -9.20
N LYS A 210 15.35 -13.17 -9.61
CA LYS A 210 15.49 -12.18 -10.69
C LYS A 210 16.26 -10.94 -10.25
N ALA A 211 16.09 -10.50 -9.00
CA ALA A 211 16.79 -9.35 -8.40
C ALA A 211 18.09 -9.73 -7.68
N PHE A 212 18.68 -10.89 -7.98
CA PHE A 212 19.76 -11.48 -7.16
C PHE A 212 21.00 -10.58 -7.06
N ASP A 213 21.41 -9.94 -8.14
CA ASP A 213 22.58 -9.07 -8.16
C ASP A 213 22.34 -7.81 -7.31
N ASP A 214 21.16 -7.23 -7.36
CA ASP A 214 20.77 -6.09 -6.53
C ASP A 214 20.70 -6.48 -5.05
N TYR A 215 20.20 -7.67 -4.77
CA TYR A 215 20.20 -8.23 -3.42
C TYR A 215 21.62 -8.43 -2.86
N LEU A 216 22.55 -8.98 -3.66
CA LEU A 216 23.95 -9.12 -3.25
C LEU A 216 24.60 -7.76 -2.99
N MET A 217 24.30 -6.75 -3.82
CA MET A 217 24.81 -5.40 -3.62
C MET A 217 24.30 -4.80 -2.31
N LEU A 218 23.02 -5.01 -1.98
CA LEU A 218 22.44 -4.62 -0.70
C LEU A 218 23.13 -5.23 0.49
N LEU A 219 23.36 -6.55 0.44
CA LEU A 219 24.06 -7.26 1.52
C LEU A 219 25.48 -6.73 1.71
N ARG A 220 26.22 -6.48 0.64
CA ARG A 220 27.58 -5.92 0.69
C ARG A 220 27.57 -4.51 1.31
N THR A 221 26.64 -3.65 0.89
CA THR A 221 26.54 -2.27 1.41
C THR A 221 26.18 -2.26 2.89
N ALA A 222 25.27 -3.14 3.31
CA ALA A 222 24.90 -3.27 4.72
C ALA A 222 26.07 -3.76 5.62
N GLN A 223 26.95 -4.63 5.09
CA GLN A 223 28.10 -5.16 5.83
C GLN A 223 29.29 -4.18 5.94
N THR A 224 29.37 -3.19 5.05
CA THR A 224 30.51 -2.24 5.02
C THR A 224 30.32 -1.02 5.90
N GLN A 225 29.18 -0.85 6.58
CA GLN A 225 28.97 0.27 7.50
C GLN A 225 29.70 0.05 8.84
N PRO A 226 30.59 0.98 9.28
CA PRO A 226 31.29 0.83 10.55
C PRO A 226 30.31 0.78 11.73
N GLY A 227 30.37 -0.29 12.51
CA GLY A 227 29.55 -0.45 13.72
C GLY A 227 28.19 -1.11 13.50
N ALA A 228 27.83 -1.46 12.28
CA ALA A 228 26.60 -2.22 12.00
C ALA A 228 26.91 -3.72 11.99
N SER A 229 26.54 -4.43 13.04
CA SER A 229 26.31 -5.87 12.94
C SER A 229 24.97 -6.11 12.26
N VAL A 230 24.85 -5.71 10.98
CA VAL A 230 23.63 -5.95 10.21
C VAL A 230 23.57 -7.45 9.91
N ARG A 231 22.69 -8.15 10.58
CA ARG A 231 22.37 -9.51 10.18
C ARG A 231 21.62 -9.44 8.86
N PRO A 232 21.85 -10.35 7.92
CA PRO A 232 21.04 -10.41 6.69
C PRO A 232 19.54 -10.44 6.96
N LEU A 233 19.11 -10.92 8.13
CA LEU A 233 17.73 -10.98 8.60
C LEU A 233 17.16 -9.62 9.07
N ASP A 234 17.99 -8.60 9.29
CA ASP A 234 17.54 -7.27 9.74
C ASP A 234 17.13 -6.37 8.55
N ILE A 235 17.38 -6.82 7.32
CA ILE A 235 16.98 -6.10 6.11
C ILE A 235 15.51 -6.47 5.84
N LYS A 236 14.61 -5.50 5.90
CA LYS A 236 13.20 -5.69 5.55
C LYS A 236 13.08 -5.98 4.06
N PHE A 237 12.63 -7.19 3.73
CA PHE A 237 12.45 -7.65 2.35
C PHE A 237 10.99 -7.66 1.93
N ASN A 238 10.34 -6.52 1.96
CA ASN A 238 9.07 -6.40 1.27
C ASN A 238 9.34 -6.23 -0.22
N ALA A 239 9.05 -7.27 -1.02
CA ALA A 239 9.29 -7.26 -2.46
C ALA A 239 8.59 -6.10 -3.16
N THR A 240 7.35 -5.77 -2.74
CA THR A 240 6.57 -4.68 -3.34
C THR A 240 7.13 -3.29 -3.08
N HIS A 241 8.06 -3.15 -2.13
CA HIS A 241 8.77 -1.91 -1.88
C HIS A 241 10.21 -1.95 -2.41
N ARG A 242 10.93 -3.04 -2.14
CA ARG A 242 12.37 -3.10 -2.43
C ARG A 242 12.68 -3.47 -3.87
N PHE A 243 11.90 -4.36 -4.43
CA PHE A 243 12.05 -4.89 -5.79
C PHE A 243 10.86 -4.52 -6.68
N TRP A 244 10.35 -3.31 -6.49
CA TRP A 244 9.17 -2.81 -7.19
C TRP A 244 9.34 -2.80 -8.71
N ASP A 245 10.52 -2.40 -9.20
CA ASP A 245 10.90 -2.36 -10.61
C ASP A 245 11.04 -3.78 -11.19
N THR A 246 11.71 -4.68 -10.47
CA THR A 246 11.78 -6.10 -10.84
C THR A 246 10.40 -6.73 -10.91
N LEU A 247 9.50 -6.43 -9.97
CA LEU A 247 8.12 -6.89 -10.03
C LEU A 247 7.39 -6.37 -11.26
N LEU A 248 7.51 -5.08 -11.58
CA LEU A 248 6.92 -4.52 -12.81
C LEU A 248 7.51 -5.15 -14.07
N ASP A 249 8.81 -5.47 -14.08
CA ASP A 249 9.45 -6.21 -15.17
C ASP A 249 8.96 -7.64 -15.33
N MET A 250 8.47 -8.25 -14.24
CA MET A 250 7.80 -9.56 -14.25
C MET A 250 6.34 -9.48 -14.69
N GLY A 251 5.78 -8.29 -14.89
CA GLY A 251 4.38 -8.07 -15.25
C GLY A 251 3.45 -7.86 -14.04
N PHE A 252 3.99 -7.58 -12.86
CA PHE A 252 3.19 -7.24 -11.68
C PHE A 252 2.28 -6.05 -11.96
N PRO A 253 0.97 -6.16 -11.72
CA PRO A 253 0.02 -5.17 -12.19
C PRO A 253 -0.16 -3.96 -11.27
N PHE A 254 0.63 -3.82 -10.22
CA PHE A 254 0.43 -2.78 -9.22
C PHE A 254 1.71 -2.06 -8.82
N LEU A 255 1.55 -0.87 -8.24
CA LEU A 255 2.60 -0.12 -7.55
C LEU A 255 2.08 0.28 -6.16
N LYS A 256 2.82 -0.03 -5.10
CA LYS A 256 2.42 0.33 -3.74
C LYS A 256 2.39 1.84 -3.56
N ARG A 257 1.24 2.38 -3.07
CA ARG A 257 1.09 3.80 -2.74
C ARG A 257 2.11 4.24 -1.68
N GLU A 258 2.33 3.41 -0.65
CA GLU A 258 3.31 3.67 0.41
C GLU A 258 4.75 3.79 -0.12
N LEU A 259 5.09 3.12 -1.23
CA LEU A 259 6.39 3.25 -1.88
C LEU A 259 6.63 4.69 -2.35
N LEU A 260 5.62 5.33 -2.94
CA LEU A 260 5.73 6.70 -3.43
C LEU A 260 5.59 7.76 -2.33
N LEU A 261 4.78 7.50 -1.28
CA LEU A 261 4.53 8.45 -0.19
C LEU A 261 5.62 8.43 0.89
N VAL A 262 6.09 7.24 1.26
CA VAL A 262 6.95 7.04 2.45
C VAL A 262 8.29 6.42 2.09
N ASN A 263 8.32 5.57 1.06
CA ASN A 263 9.48 4.80 0.64
C ASN A 263 10.19 4.07 1.80
N PRO A 264 9.51 3.15 2.49
CA PRO A 264 9.98 2.60 3.76
C PRO A 264 11.26 1.78 3.65
N THR A 265 11.61 1.33 2.43
CA THR A 265 12.85 0.59 2.15
C THR A 265 13.95 1.44 1.55
N ASN A 266 13.71 2.75 1.39
CA ASN A 266 14.62 3.68 0.73
C ASN A 266 15.10 3.15 -0.65
N ALA A 267 14.17 2.57 -1.42
CA ALA A 267 14.41 2.12 -2.78
C ALA A 267 14.61 3.33 -3.72
N ASP A 268 15.30 3.12 -4.84
CA ASP A 268 15.34 4.12 -5.90
C ASP A 268 14.02 4.10 -6.67
N ILE A 269 13.22 5.16 -6.53
CA ILE A 269 11.92 5.30 -7.18
C ILE A 269 11.91 6.46 -8.18
N THR A 270 13.06 7.02 -8.53
CA THR A 270 13.13 8.20 -9.40
C THR A 270 12.60 7.96 -10.81
N THR A 271 12.58 6.71 -11.26
CA THR A 271 12.14 6.32 -12.60
C THR A 271 10.76 5.64 -12.63
N TRP A 272 10.02 5.64 -11.51
CA TRP A 272 8.79 4.87 -11.39
C TRP A 272 7.79 5.14 -12.52
N SER A 273 7.63 6.40 -12.90
CA SER A 273 6.66 6.80 -13.94
C SER A 273 7.08 6.33 -15.34
N ASP A 274 8.37 6.37 -15.63
CA ASP A 274 8.89 5.89 -16.93
C ASP A 274 8.77 4.37 -17.03
N VAL A 275 9.05 3.67 -15.93
CA VAL A 275 8.87 2.20 -15.86
C VAL A 275 7.42 1.84 -16.09
N VAL A 276 6.45 2.44 -15.36
CA VAL A 276 5.03 2.15 -15.54
C VAL A 276 4.58 2.47 -16.96
N ARG A 277 4.98 3.63 -17.53
CA ARG A 277 4.62 4.03 -18.88
C ARG A 277 5.19 3.09 -19.94
N SER A 278 6.38 2.54 -19.73
CA SER A 278 6.98 1.58 -20.66
C SER A 278 6.24 0.23 -20.69
N LYS A 279 5.43 -0.06 -19.67
CA LYS A 279 4.74 -1.34 -19.47
C LYS A 279 3.22 -1.27 -19.72
N SER A 280 2.63 -0.09 -19.67
CA SER A 280 1.17 0.06 -19.77
C SER A 280 0.74 1.43 -20.29
N ASP A 281 -0.52 1.51 -20.75
CA ASP A 281 -1.21 2.74 -21.11
C ASP A 281 -1.94 3.36 -19.90
N TYR A 282 -1.53 3.02 -18.69
CA TYR A 282 -2.19 3.53 -17.50
C TYR A 282 -2.02 5.04 -17.38
N ASP A 283 -3.13 5.75 -17.16
CA ASP A 283 -3.12 7.19 -16.99
C ASP A 283 -2.49 7.58 -15.64
N LEU A 284 -1.23 7.99 -15.72
CA LEU A 284 -0.45 8.36 -14.53
C LEU A 284 -0.93 9.66 -13.86
N THR A 285 -1.84 10.42 -14.51
CA THR A 285 -2.46 11.58 -13.88
C THR A 285 -3.26 11.19 -12.64
N MET A 286 -3.85 9.99 -12.67
CA MET A 286 -4.57 9.43 -11.50
C MET A 286 -3.63 9.21 -10.30
N VAL A 287 -2.39 8.78 -10.55
CA VAL A 287 -1.39 8.59 -9.49
C VAL A 287 -0.99 9.93 -8.89
N ILE A 288 -0.72 10.92 -9.74
CA ILE A 288 -0.30 12.26 -9.32
C ILE A 288 -1.39 12.94 -8.48
N SER A 289 -2.65 12.88 -8.96
CA SER A 289 -3.79 13.46 -8.23
C SER A 289 -3.93 12.83 -6.84
N ALA A 290 -3.94 11.51 -6.78
CA ALA A 290 -4.03 10.79 -5.52
C ALA A 290 -2.85 11.10 -4.58
N MET A 291 -1.63 11.20 -5.12
CA MET A 291 -0.45 11.54 -4.32
C MET A 291 -0.57 12.92 -3.69
N ARG A 292 -1.06 13.93 -4.43
CA ARG A 292 -1.35 15.27 -3.89
C ARG A 292 -2.38 15.23 -2.78
N ASN A 293 -3.46 14.46 -3.00
CA ASN A 293 -4.52 14.31 -2.01
C ASN A 293 -4.00 13.69 -0.70
N TYR A 294 -3.21 12.62 -0.79
CA TYR A 294 -2.69 11.91 0.39
C TYR A 294 -1.52 12.60 1.08
N SER A 295 -0.65 13.29 0.35
CA SER A 295 0.51 13.97 0.94
C SER A 295 0.15 15.32 1.57
N GLY A 296 -0.90 15.96 1.09
CA GLY A 296 -1.28 17.31 1.48
C GLY A 296 -0.28 18.40 1.02
N ASN A 297 0.75 18.02 0.27
CA ASN A 297 1.77 18.90 -0.30
C ASN A 297 2.35 18.28 -1.59
N ASP A 298 3.29 18.97 -2.23
CA ASP A 298 3.92 18.55 -3.46
C ASP A 298 5.32 17.91 -3.28
N ASP A 299 5.71 17.55 -2.05
CA ASP A 299 7.04 16.99 -1.75
C ASP A 299 7.37 15.73 -2.55
N PHE A 300 6.36 14.94 -2.91
CA PHE A 300 6.54 13.73 -3.70
C PHE A 300 7.05 13.98 -5.14
N PHE A 301 6.94 15.19 -5.68
CA PHE A 301 7.56 15.54 -6.95
C PHE A 301 9.10 15.55 -6.88
N PHE A 302 9.64 15.78 -5.70
CA PHE A 302 11.08 15.82 -5.45
C PHE A 302 11.55 14.49 -4.86
N VAL A 303 11.31 13.41 -5.61
CA VAL A 303 11.61 12.04 -5.16
C VAL A 303 13.12 11.84 -5.07
N THR A 304 13.67 12.17 -3.91
CA THR A 304 15.09 12.05 -3.61
C THR A 304 15.26 11.19 -2.36
N ARG A 305 16.29 10.35 -2.36
CA ARG A 305 16.61 9.53 -1.19
C ARG A 305 16.94 10.43 0.00
N PRO A 306 16.45 10.12 1.22
CA PRO A 306 16.77 10.88 2.42
C PRO A 306 18.27 11.11 2.62
N ALA A 307 19.10 10.14 2.24
CA ALA A 307 20.56 10.27 2.27
C ALA A 307 21.08 11.39 1.35
N THR A 308 20.52 11.51 0.14
CA THR A 308 20.87 12.58 -0.81
C THR A 308 20.43 13.94 -0.27
N ILE A 309 19.21 14.04 0.26
CA ILE A 309 18.71 15.25 0.90
C ILE A 309 19.62 15.69 2.03
N ALA A 310 20.02 14.74 2.91
CA ALA A 310 20.91 15.05 4.02
C ALA A 310 22.28 15.59 3.57
N GLN A 311 22.77 15.17 2.39
CA GLN A 311 24.02 15.65 1.80
C GLN A 311 23.87 17.05 1.15
N LEU A 312 22.68 17.35 0.62
CA LEU A 312 22.39 18.61 -0.07
C LEU A 312 22.04 19.76 0.89
N LEU A 313 21.64 19.46 2.13
CA LEU A 313 21.32 20.46 3.14
C LEU A 313 22.58 21.22 3.59
N ASP A 314 22.55 22.54 3.48
CA ASP A 314 23.56 23.39 4.10
C ASP A 314 23.40 23.48 5.63
N ASP A 315 24.27 24.26 6.29
CA ASP A 315 24.24 24.36 7.75
C ASP A 315 23.04 25.18 8.28
N GLU A 316 22.43 25.99 7.41
CA GLU A 316 21.24 26.78 7.71
C GLU A 316 19.94 26.00 7.38
N GLY A 317 20.06 24.80 6.78
CA GLY A 317 18.94 23.93 6.42
C GLY A 317 18.32 24.24 5.07
N TYR A 318 19.00 25.00 4.20
CA TYR A 318 18.52 25.27 2.85
C TYR A 318 19.09 24.27 1.85
N VAL A 319 18.30 23.97 0.85
CA VAL A 319 18.68 23.09 -0.27
C VAL A 319 17.90 23.46 -1.52
N THR A 320 18.53 23.29 -2.67
CA THR A 320 17.85 23.32 -3.97
C THR A 320 17.79 21.91 -4.48
N LEU A 321 16.58 21.35 -4.57
CA LEU A 321 16.36 19.99 -5.04
C LEU A 321 16.17 19.97 -6.56
N PRO A 322 16.75 18.99 -7.27
CA PRO A 322 16.39 18.74 -8.65
C PRO A 322 14.95 18.21 -8.72
N ILE A 323 14.17 18.70 -9.66
CA ILE A 323 12.88 18.07 -9.99
C ILE A 323 13.18 16.67 -10.52
N ASN A 324 12.38 15.69 -10.08
CA ASN A 324 12.46 14.35 -10.64
C ASN A 324 12.20 14.41 -12.16
N PRO A 325 13.15 13.95 -13.00
CA PRO A 325 13.01 14.01 -14.45
C PRO A 325 11.73 13.35 -14.98
N ALA A 326 11.22 12.36 -14.28
CA ALA A 326 9.97 11.69 -14.62
C ALA A 326 8.75 12.61 -14.62
N PHE A 327 8.80 13.74 -13.94
CA PHE A 327 7.70 14.70 -13.85
C PHE A 327 7.87 15.92 -14.77
N LEU A 328 9.01 16.11 -15.41
CA LEU A 328 9.26 17.31 -16.25
C LEU A 328 8.21 17.49 -17.35
N HIS A 329 7.77 16.41 -17.99
CA HIS A 329 6.79 16.45 -19.06
C HIS A 329 5.35 16.70 -18.58
N TRP A 330 5.09 16.66 -17.27
CA TRP A 330 3.79 16.97 -16.67
C TRP A 330 3.75 18.33 -16.00
N GLN A 331 4.86 19.05 -15.98
CA GLN A 331 4.98 20.31 -15.28
C GLN A 331 3.89 21.30 -15.67
N GLU A 332 3.58 21.40 -16.99
CA GLU A 332 2.50 22.26 -17.47
C GLU A 332 1.11 21.78 -17.07
N GLN A 333 0.90 20.47 -17.04
CA GLN A 333 -0.41 19.86 -16.75
C GLN A 333 -0.74 19.89 -15.25
N PHE A 334 0.24 19.74 -14.39
CA PHE A 334 0.04 19.59 -12.95
C PHE A 334 0.57 20.74 -12.13
N GLU A 335 1.05 21.81 -12.77
CA GLU A 335 1.67 22.93 -12.08
C GLU A 335 2.75 22.43 -11.09
N VAL A 336 3.60 21.49 -11.56
CA VAL A 336 4.67 20.91 -10.76
C VAL A 336 5.58 22.04 -10.26
N PRO A 337 5.87 22.14 -8.95
CA PRO A 337 6.76 23.14 -8.43
C PRO A 337 8.12 23.08 -9.11
N ASP A 338 8.70 24.24 -9.43
CA ASP A 338 10.08 24.26 -9.91
C ASP A 338 11.06 23.85 -8.79
N ASN A 339 12.30 23.54 -9.17
CA ASN A 339 13.35 23.13 -8.23
C ASN A 339 13.98 24.32 -7.45
N ARG A 340 13.18 25.25 -7.01
CA ARG A 340 13.64 26.37 -6.20
C ARG A 340 14.20 25.89 -4.86
N SER A 341 14.71 26.83 -4.08
CA SER A 341 15.24 26.52 -2.77
C SER A 341 14.17 25.99 -1.83
N PHE A 342 14.53 24.97 -1.10
CA PHE A 342 13.74 24.39 -0.02
C PHE A 342 14.45 24.62 1.30
N ARG A 343 13.67 24.60 2.36
CA ARG A 343 14.18 24.72 3.72
C ARG A 343 13.70 23.54 4.54
N PHE A 344 14.59 23.00 5.35
CA PHE A 344 14.23 22.02 6.36
C PHE A 344 13.41 22.70 7.47
N ASP A 345 12.22 22.19 7.75
CA ASP A 345 11.33 22.68 8.80
C ASP A 345 11.48 21.80 10.05
N ASP A 346 12.12 22.36 11.07
CA ASP A 346 12.35 21.69 12.34
C ASP A 346 11.03 21.25 13.01
N SER A 347 9.99 22.11 12.95
CA SER A 347 8.70 21.82 13.58
C SER A 347 8.00 20.67 12.89
N LEU A 348 7.96 20.72 11.56
CA LEU A 348 7.38 19.64 10.73
C LEU A 348 8.11 18.31 10.95
N TYR A 349 9.45 18.33 11.06
CA TYR A 349 10.23 17.14 11.34
C TYR A 349 9.89 16.54 12.71
N LEU A 350 9.82 17.38 13.74
CA LEU A 350 9.50 16.95 15.10
C LEU A 350 8.05 16.42 15.20
N ASP A 351 7.13 16.98 14.44
CA ASP A 351 5.74 16.49 14.39
C ASP A 351 5.62 15.16 13.66
N LYS A 352 6.40 14.95 12.59
CA LYS A 352 6.49 13.66 11.90
C LYS A 352 7.28 12.58 12.67
N CYS A 353 8.09 12.98 13.67
CA CYS A 353 8.96 12.10 14.46
C CYS A 353 8.74 12.31 15.97
N PRO A 354 7.64 11.80 16.55
CA PRO A 354 7.29 12.06 17.96
C PRO A 354 8.35 11.63 18.98
N ASP A 355 9.09 10.56 18.71
CA ASP A 355 10.20 10.08 19.56
C ASP A 355 11.37 11.06 19.56
N VAL A 356 11.69 11.67 18.41
CA VAL A 356 12.71 12.73 18.30
C VAL A 356 12.22 13.98 18.97
N LYS A 357 10.93 14.34 18.86
CA LYS A 357 10.32 15.48 19.55
C LYS A 357 10.48 15.35 21.07
N VAL A 358 10.19 14.18 21.62
CA VAL A 358 10.40 13.92 23.07
C VAL A 358 11.88 14.04 23.45
N ALA A 359 12.79 13.50 22.63
CA ALA A 359 14.22 13.61 22.86
C ALA A 359 14.72 15.08 22.78
N PHE A 360 14.17 15.86 21.87
CA PHE A 360 14.45 17.30 21.74
C PHE A 360 13.97 18.09 22.97
N MET A 361 12.73 17.85 23.41
CA MET A 361 12.19 18.50 24.62
C MET A 361 12.98 18.16 25.87
N ASN A 362 13.59 16.98 25.95
CA ASN A 362 14.44 16.54 27.04
C ASN A 362 15.91 16.92 26.90
N GLY A 363 16.27 17.75 25.91
CA GLY A 363 17.64 18.22 25.68
C GLY A 363 18.62 17.15 25.16
N LYS A 364 18.13 15.95 24.78
CA LYS A 364 18.95 14.88 24.22
C LYS A 364 19.26 15.09 22.73
N VAL A 365 18.42 15.82 22.04
CA VAL A 365 18.59 16.26 20.64
C VAL A 365 18.65 17.78 20.67
N VAL A 366 19.74 18.36 20.15
CA VAL A 366 19.99 19.81 20.19
C VAL A 366 19.33 20.55 19.02
N SER A 367 19.20 19.89 17.87
CA SER A 367 18.62 20.45 16.63
C SER A 367 17.99 19.33 15.82
N ALA A 368 16.80 19.58 15.31
CA ALA A 368 16.08 18.65 14.43
C ALA A 368 16.82 18.43 13.11
N LEU A 369 17.28 19.51 12.48
CA LEU A 369 18.11 19.47 11.27
C LEU A 369 19.38 18.63 11.48
N ARG A 370 20.13 18.89 12.57
CA ARG A 370 21.34 18.14 12.87
C ARG A 370 21.06 16.66 13.15
N HIS A 371 19.95 16.36 13.81
CA HIS A 371 19.51 14.99 14.02
C HIS A 371 19.20 14.30 12.68
N PHE A 372 18.45 14.95 11.79
CA PHE A 372 18.16 14.43 10.46
C PHE A 372 19.44 14.16 9.67
N ARG A 373 20.34 15.14 9.56
CA ARG A 373 21.62 15.03 8.83
C ARG A 373 22.54 13.92 9.35
N ASN A 374 22.57 13.68 10.64
CA ASN A 374 23.52 12.71 11.23
C ASN A 374 22.93 11.30 11.38
N THR A 375 21.62 11.20 11.60
CA THR A 375 20.98 9.96 12.03
C THR A 375 19.66 9.71 11.30
N GLY A 376 18.79 10.70 11.24
CA GLY A 376 17.42 10.52 10.77
C GLY A 376 17.31 9.98 9.35
N PHE A 377 18.17 10.43 8.43
CA PHE A 377 18.17 9.93 7.07
C PHE A 377 18.54 8.43 6.97
N ARG A 378 19.42 7.95 7.87
CA ARG A 378 19.80 6.51 7.94
C ARG A 378 18.69 5.66 8.51
N GLU A 379 17.88 6.26 9.37
CA GLU A 379 16.69 5.64 9.96
C GLU A 379 15.47 5.70 9.02
N GLY A 380 15.63 6.28 7.80
CA GLY A 380 14.54 6.43 6.85
C GLY A 380 13.45 7.44 7.28
N ARG A 381 13.80 8.40 8.14
CA ARG A 381 12.86 9.42 8.61
C ARG A 381 12.55 10.44 7.52
N PRO A 382 11.35 11.04 7.51
CA PRO A 382 10.96 12.04 6.50
C PRO A 382 11.90 13.23 6.51
N SER A 383 12.15 13.82 5.34
CA SER A 383 13.05 14.99 5.18
C SER A 383 12.47 16.29 5.72
N ALA A 384 11.15 16.39 5.87
CA ALA A 384 10.46 17.60 6.35
C ALA A 384 10.89 18.89 5.63
N LEU A 385 11.05 18.84 4.31
CA LEU A 385 11.35 20.00 3.49
C LEU A 385 10.09 20.81 3.24
N VAL A 386 10.24 22.13 3.29
CA VAL A 386 9.21 23.08 2.88
C VAL A 386 9.80 24.03 1.84
N ARG A 387 8.97 24.41 0.88
CA ARG A 387 9.38 25.36 -0.15
C ARG A 387 9.55 26.75 0.47
N VAL A 388 10.65 27.41 0.14
CA VAL A 388 10.84 28.81 0.51
C VAL A 388 9.94 29.64 -0.40
N ALA A 389 8.97 30.36 0.16
CA ALA A 389 8.20 31.33 -0.59
C ALA A 389 9.12 32.48 -1.02
N ASP A 390 9.00 32.93 -2.28
CA ASP A 390 9.71 34.10 -2.81
C ASP A 390 9.33 35.37 -2.06
#